data_71e16210af722cf188ea339c4c5b5bd4
#
_entry.id   71e16210af722cf188ea339c4c5b5bd4
#
_cell.length_a   1.000
_cell.length_b   1.000
_cell.length_c   1.000
_cell.angle_alpha   90.00
_cell.angle_beta   90.00
_cell.angle_gamma   90.00
#
_symmetry.space_group_name_H-M   'P 1'
#
loop_
_entity.id
_entity.type
_entity.pdbx_description
1 polymer ?
#
loop_
_entity_poly.entity_id
_entity_poly.type
_entity_poly.pdbx_seq_one_letter_code
_entity_poly.pdbx_strand_id
1 'polypeptide(L)'
;MLIETLRQEARLLVVAPEQAQSGMGHAITLTRPLYLKKVTDEPGLSVYACNGTPVDCVKIAFDCMMLGKEMPSLVVSGINHGSNSAINVLYSGTMGAAIEGGFYDIPSIGFSLLDHDEDADFGTVQQYILPIVRKAMTENLGRPLCLNVNVPNLPAEQIRGIMPCRQNRGYWREVFERRQDPRGHDYYWLCGYFENTEPEATDTDEWALKNGY
;
A
#
# COMPACT_ATOMS: atom_id res chain seq x y z
N MET A 1 -6.94 12.07 3.55
CA MET A 1 -5.66 12.19 4.31
C MET A 1 -4.43 12.30 3.39
N LEU A 2 -4.00 11.27 2.61
CA LEU A 2 -2.82 11.41 1.71
C LEU A 2 -2.93 12.64 0.80
N ILE A 3 -4.08 12.82 0.14
CA ILE A 3 -4.33 13.99 -0.72
C ILE A 3 -4.16 15.29 0.07
N GLU A 4 -4.79 15.42 1.22
CA GLU A 4 -4.74 16.64 2.05
C GLU A 4 -3.31 16.96 2.53
N THR A 5 -2.55 15.93 2.87
CA THR A 5 -1.16 16.09 3.32
C THR A 5 -0.23 16.47 2.18
N LEU A 6 -0.34 15.78 1.04
CA LEU A 6 0.62 15.94 -0.06
C LEU A 6 0.30 17.14 -0.97
N ARG A 7 -0.99 17.56 -1.10
CA ARG A 7 -1.37 18.71 -1.94
C ARG A 7 -0.77 20.05 -1.51
N GLN A 8 -0.27 20.12 -0.29
CA GLN A 8 0.41 21.30 0.24
C GLN A 8 1.82 21.48 -0.33
N GLU A 9 2.42 20.38 -0.83
CA GLU A 9 3.82 20.33 -1.26
C GLU A 9 3.97 20.00 -2.76
N ALA A 10 2.93 19.45 -3.39
CA ALA A 10 3.03 18.96 -4.77
C ALA A 10 1.72 19.08 -5.54
N ARG A 11 1.83 19.05 -6.88
CA ARG A 11 0.69 18.78 -7.75
C ARG A 11 0.39 17.27 -7.73
N LEU A 12 -0.88 16.90 -7.62
CA LEU A 12 -1.31 15.53 -7.46
C LEU A 12 -2.16 15.05 -8.65
N LEU A 13 -1.79 13.92 -9.22
CA LEU A 13 -2.64 13.07 -10.03
C LEU A 13 -3.00 11.84 -9.21
N VAL A 14 -4.28 11.68 -8.90
CA VAL A 14 -4.79 10.57 -8.11
C VAL A 14 -5.63 9.67 -9.01
N VAL A 15 -5.28 8.39 -9.07
CA VAL A 15 -6.09 7.36 -9.72
C VAL A 15 -6.26 6.23 -8.71
N ALA A 16 -7.50 5.97 -8.30
CA ALA A 16 -7.80 4.99 -7.26
C ALA A 16 -8.90 4.02 -7.68
N PRO A 17 -8.87 2.76 -7.21
CA PRO A 17 -9.96 1.82 -7.44
C PRO A 17 -11.29 2.33 -6.87
N GLU A 18 -12.39 2.05 -7.59
CA GLU A 18 -13.76 2.37 -7.13
C GLU A 18 -14.22 1.50 -5.95
N GLN A 19 -13.60 0.33 -5.79
CA GLN A 19 -13.94 -0.66 -4.77
C GLN A 19 -12.68 -1.12 -4.04
N ALA A 20 -12.86 -1.61 -2.80
CA ALA A 20 -11.79 -2.24 -2.05
C ALA A 20 -11.15 -3.41 -2.83
N GLN A 21 -9.83 -3.52 -2.79
CA GLN A 21 -9.02 -4.46 -3.57
C GLN A 21 -8.14 -5.34 -2.67
N SER A 22 -8.68 -5.77 -1.52
CA SER A 22 -7.94 -6.61 -0.56
C SER A 22 -7.53 -7.94 -1.19
N GLY A 23 -6.29 -8.36 -0.94
CA GLY A 23 -5.77 -9.64 -1.41
C GLY A 23 -5.45 -9.73 -2.90
N MET A 24 -5.55 -8.63 -3.66
CA MET A 24 -5.30 -8.64 -5.11
C MET A 24 -3.81 -8.66 -5.47
N GLY A 25 -2.91 -8.33 -4.56
CA GLY A 25 -1.48 -8.31 -4.84
C GLY A 25 -1.12 -7.43 -6.03
N HIS A 26 -0.26 -7.94 -6.91
CA HIS A 26 0.15 -7.26 -8.15
C HIS A 26 -0.70 -7.66 -9.37
N ALA A 27 -2.01 -7.89 -9.16
CA ALA A 27 -2.92 -8.31 -10.23
C ALA A 27 -3.23 -7.17 -11.21
N ILE A 28 -3.41 -7.54 -12.49
CA ILE A 28 -3.84 -6.65 -13.58
C ILE A 28 -5.14 -7.15 -14.21
N THR A 29 -5.93 -6.24 -14.77
CA THR A 29 -7.20 -6.54 -15.42
C THR A 29 -6.99 -6.76 -16.93
N LEU A 30 -7.12 -8.01 -17.39
CA LEU A 30 -6.97 -8.36 -18.82
C LEU A 30 -8.28 -8.70 -19.53
N THR A 31 -9.35 -8.99 -18.78
CA THR A 31 -10.58 -9.61 -19.33
C THR A 31 -11.70 -8.60 -19.58
N ARG A 32 -11.55 -7.35 -19.21
CA ARG A 32 -12.54 -6.29 -19.37
C ARG A 32 -11.87 -4.93 -19.58
N PRO A 33 -12.54 -3.95 -20.20
CA PRO A 33 -12.01 -2.60 -20.34
C PRO A 33 -11.93 -1.89 -18.98
N LEU A 34 -10.94 -1.01 -18.86
CA LEU A 34 -10.80 -0.09 -17.74
C LEU A 34 -11.52 1.22 -18.06
N TYR A 35 -12.27 1.72 -17.09
CA TYR A 35 -12.95 3.00 -17.16
C TYR A 35 -12.41 3.95 -16.11
N LEU A 36 -12.18 5.20 -16.51
CA LEU A 36 -11.82 6.29 -15.61
C LEU A 36 -12.99 7.26 -15.49
N LYS A 37 -13.41 7.50 -14.27
CA LYS A 37 -14.39 8.53 -13.93
C LYS A 37 -13.66 9.68 -13.23
N LYS A 38 -13.69 10.88 -13.82
CA LYS A 38 -13.17 12.08 -13.17
C LYS A 38 -14.04 12.41 -11.96
N VAL A 39 -13.42 12.54 -10.79
CA VAL A 39 -14.08 12.86 -9.52
C VAL A 39 -13.85 14.34 -9.17
N THR A 40 -12.60 14.80 -9.30
CA THR A 40 -12.21 16.18 -9.01
C THR A 40 -11.19 16.64 -10.04
N ASP A 41 -11.27 17.91 -10.40
CA ASP A 41 -10.29 18.58 -11.28
C ASP A 41 -10.18 20.05 -10.88
N GLU A 42 -9.21 20.34 -10.06
CA GLU A 42 -8.93 21.68 -9.55
C GLU A 42 -7.44 22.03 -9.66
N PRO A 43 -7.03 23.29 -9.58
CA PRO A 43 -5.62 23.65 -9.67
C PRO A 43 -4.75 22.85 -8.72
N GLY A 44 -3.82 22.07 -9.27
CA GLY A 44 -2.89 21.24 -8.50
C GLY A 44 -3.43 19.87 -8.06
N LEU A 45 -4.70 19.51 -8.35
CA LEU A 45 -5.29 18.23 -7.97
C LEU A 45 -6.24 17.70 -9.04
N SER A 46 -5.94 16.55 -9.61
CA SER A 46 -6.87 15.78 -10.45
C SER A 46 -7.11 14.40 -9.84
N VAL A 47 -8.36 14.03 -9.63
CA VAL A 47 -8.75 12.76 -8.99
C VAL A 47 -9.64 11.96 -9.94
N TYR A 48 -9.30 10.69 -10.13
CA TYR A 48 -10.03 9.75 -10.95
C TYR A 48 -10.32 8.46 -10.17
N ALA A 49 -11.51 7.92 -10.34
CA ALA A 49 -11.89 6.59 -9.92
C ALA A 49 -11.75 5.62 -11.10
N CYS A 50 -11.22 4.43 -10.85
CA CYS A 50 -10.98 3.38 -11.85
C CYS A 50 -11.68 2.08 -11.42
N ASN A 51 -12.28 1.37 -12.35
CA ASN A 51 -12.87 0.05 -12.09
C ASN A 51 -11.83 -1.09 -12.09
N GLY A 52 -10.53 -0.77 -12.14
CA GLY A 52 -9.42 -1.72 -12.13
C GLY A 52 -8.79 -1.94 -10.75
N THR A 53 -7.68 -2.67 -10.75
CA THR A 53 -6.84 -2.91 -9.57
C THR A 53 -5.98 -1.68 -9.24
N PRO A 54 -5.31 -1.62 -8.07
CA PRO A 54 -4.33 -0.57 -7.78
C PRO A 54 -3.19 -0.51 -8.81
N VAL A 55 -2.74 -1.64 -9.34
CA VAL A 55 -1.71 -1.73 -10.39
C VAL A 55 -2.24 -1.15 -11.70
N ASP A 56 -3.49 -1.46 -12.09
CA ASP A 56 -4.13 -0.87 -13.28
C ASP A 56 -4.21 0.66 -13.17
N CYS A 57 -4.47 1.17 -11.96
CA CYS A 57 -4.52 2.62 -11.73
C CYS A 57 -3.17 3.29 -12.02
N VAL A 58 -2.07 2.69 -11.61
CA VAL A 58 -0.72 3.20 -11.91
C VAL A 58 -0.43 3.11 -13.41
N LYS A 59 -0.70 1.96 -14.03
CA LYS A 59 -0.47 1.75 -15.47
C LYS A 59 -1.21 2.79 -16.32
N ILE A 60 -2.52 2.94 -16.08
CA ILE A 60 -3.33 3.88 -16.87
C ILE A 60 -2.94 5.34 -16.61
N ALA A 61 -2.50 5.66 -15.37
CA ALA A 61 -1.96 6.98 -15.05
C ALA A 61 -0.72 7.27 -15.90
N PHE A 62 0.23 6.36 -15.98
CA PHE A 62 1.48 6.56 -16.73
C PHE A 62 1.25 6.52 -18.24
N ASP A 63 0.59 5.50 -18.75
CA ASP A 63 0.50 5.27 -20.19
C ASP A 63 -0.53 6.18 -20.89
N CYS A 64 -1.60 6.57 -20.20
CA CYS A 64 -2.66 7.34 -20.82
C CYS A 64 -2.70 8.81 -20.38
N MET A 65 -2.43 9.09 -19.10
CA MET A 65 -2.63 10.43 -18.54
C MET A 65 -1.34 11.26 -18.50
N MET A 66 -0.17 10.59 -18.41
CA MET A 66 1.15 11.23 -18.39
C MET A 66 1.84 11.18 -19.76
N LEU A 67 1.26 10.50 -20.76
CA LEU A 67 1.85 10.37 -22.09
C LEU A 67 2.15 11.76 -22.69
N GLY A 68 3.41 11.99 -23.06
CA GLY A 68 3.89 13.27 -23.58
C GLY A 68 4.01 14.41 -22.55
N LYS A 69 3.86 14.08 -21.25
CA LYS A 69 4.06 15.00 -20.12
C LYS A 69 5.27 14.59 -19.29
N GLU A 70 5.65 15.46 -18.36
CA GLU A 70 6.67 15.15 -17.37
C GLU A 70 6.19 14.00 -16.44
N MET A 71 7.05 13.02 -16.25
CA MET A 71 6.78 11.90 -15.33
C MET A 71 6.71 12.39 -13.88
N PRO A 72 5.92 11.73 -13.00
CA PRO A 72 5.85 12.12 -11.61
C PRO A 72 7.19 11.89 -10.90
N SER A 73 7.50 12.73 -9.93
CA SER A 73 8.72 12.59 -9.12
C SER A 73 8.60 11.51 -8.04
N LEU A 74 7.37 11.09 -7.72
CA LEU A 74 7.07 10.11 -6.68
C LEU A 74 5.74 9.42 -6.95
N VAL A 75 5.66 8.14 -6.62
CA VAL A 75 4.41 7.37 -6.51
C VAL A 75 4.12 7.10 -5.04
N VAL A 76 2.89 7.40 -4.60
CA VAL A 76 2.43 7.10 -3.24
C VAL A 76 1.15 6.30 -3.32
N SER A 77 1.10 5.18 -2.60
CA SER A 77 -0.07 4.31 -2.50
C SER A 77 -0.49 4.12 -1.05
N GLY A 78 -1.81 3.98 -0.83
CA GLY A 78 -2.37 3.76 0.50
C GLY A 78 -3.41 4.83 0.87
N ILE A 79 -3.78 4.93 2.13
CA ILE A 79 -3.24 4.18 3.29
C ILE A 79 -4.04 2.88 3.43
N ASN A 80 -3.33 1.76 3.50
CA ASN A 80 -3.94 0.46 3.65
C ASN A 80 -4.42 0.22 5.10
N HIS A 81 -5.57 -0.42 5.26
CA HIS A 81 -5.99 -1.01 6.53
C HIS A 81 -5.30 -2.38 6.71
N GLY A 82 -4.59 -2.55 7.81
CA GLY A 82 -3.82 -3.75 8.11
C GLY A 82 -2.38 -3.73 7.61
N SER A 83 -1.58 -4.63 8.14
CA SER A 83 -0.15 -4.72 7.85
C SER A 83 0.15 -5.27 6.46
N ASN A 84 1.16 -4.71 5.83
CA ASN A 84 1.82 -5.25 4.64
C ASN A 84 3.24 -5.75 4.95
N SER A 85 3.55 -6.07 6.22
CA SER A 85 4.83 -6.65 6.63
C SER A 85 4.99 -8.11 6.18
N ALA A 86 6.21 -8.62 6.26
CA ALA A 86 6.57 -9.99 5.92
C ALA A 86 6.00 -10.43 4.56
N ILE A 87 5.38 -11.62 4.50
CA ILE A 87 4.80 -12.18 3.27
C ILE A 87 3.59 -11.37 2.77
N ASN A 88 2.94 -10.55 3.61
CA ASN A 88 1.75 -9.79 3.22
C ASN A 88 2.02 -8.82 2.07
N VAL A 89 3.27 -8.39 1.89
CA VAL A 89 3.67 -7.56 0.74
C VAL A 89 3.24 -8.16 -0.60
N LEU A 90 3.25 -9.49 -0.73
CA LEU A 90 2.89 -10.19 -1.98
C LEU A 90 1.39 -10.17 -2.27
N TYR A 91 0.56 -10.05 -1.24
CA TYR A 91 -0.91 -10.02 -1.35
C TYR A 91 -1.46 -8.60 -1.38
N SER A 92 -0.60 -7.60 -1.16
CA SER A 92 -0.98 -6.21 -1.02
C SER A 92 -1.16 -5.50 -2.36
N GLY A 93 -2.36 -5.01 -2.65
CA GLY A 93 -2.61 -4.12 -3.78
C GLY A 93 -1.93 -2.75 -3.59
N THR A 94 -1.80 -2.28 -2.35
CA THR A 94 -1.07 -1.04 -2.01
C THR A 94 0.41 -1.17 -2.39
N MET A 95 1.05 -2.28 -2.03
CA MET A 95 2.43 -2.53 -2.43
C MET A 95 2.55 -2.86 -3.91
N GLY A 96 1.56 -3.54 -4.51
CA GLY A 96 1.50 -3.74 -5.96
C GLY A 96 1.59 -2.43 -6.73
N ALA A 97 0.82 -1.42 -6.33
CA ALA A 97 0.88 -0.09 -6.94
C ALA A 97 2.25 0.62 -6.73
N ALA A 98 2.82 0.54 -5.54
CA ALA A 98 4.14 1.11 -5.27
C ALA A 98 5.25 0.41 -6.08
N ILE A 99 5.23 -0.92 -6.14
CA ILE A 99 6.18 -1.72 -6.93
C ILE A 99 6.04 -1.39 -8.43
N GLU A 100 4.80 -1.24 -8.94
CA GLU A 100 4.57 -0.85 -10.33
C GLU A 100 5.19 0.52 -10.64
N GLY A 101 5.06 1.51 -9.75
CA GLY A 101 5.75 2.80 -9.88
C GLY A 101 7.27 2.65 -9.94
N GLY A 102 7.83 1.74 -9.15
CA GLY A 102 9.26 1.44 -9.15
C GLY A 102 9.78 0.86 -10.48
N PHE A 103 8.95 0.17 -11.27
CA PHE A 103 9.33 -0.30 -12.61
C PHE A 103 9.53 0.83 -13.63
N TYR A 104 9.01 2.00 -13.35
CA TYR A 104 9.25 3.22 -14.15
C TYR A 104 10.44 4.04 -13.65
N ASP A 105 11.28 3.46 -12.80
CA ASP A 105 12.44 4.13 -12.17
C ASP A 105 12.04 5.38 -11.34
N ILE A 106 10.85 5.35 -10.73
CA ILE A 106 10.33 6.42 -9.88
C ILE A 106 10.33 5.98 -8.42
N PRO A 107 10.83 6.81 -7.48
CA PRO A 107 10.67 6.53 -6.06
C PRO A 107 9.21 6.26 -5.71
N SER A 108 8.96 5.21 -4.93
CA SER A 108 7.59 4.75 -4.68
C SER A 108 7.42 4.33 -3.23
N ILE A 109 6.26 4.66 -2.64
CA ILE A 109 5.99 4.39 -1.22
C ILE A 109 4.58 3.84 -1.07
N GLY A 110 4.47 2.67 -0.42
CA GLY A 110 3.20 2.15 0.07
C GLY A 110 3.07 2.40 1.57
N PHE A 111 1.97 3.05 2.01
CA PHE A 111 1.66 3.30 3.41
C PHE A 111 0.57 2.36 3.93
N SER A 112 0.74 1.86 5.14
CA SER A 112 -0.19 0.97 5.83
C SER A 112 -0.29 1.32 7.30
N LEU A 113 -1.49 1.25 7.87
CA LEU A 113 -1.76 1.31 9.30
C LEU A 113 -2.15 -0.09 9.78
N LEU A 114 -1.56 -0.56 10.87
CA LEU A 114 -1.87 -1.86 11.47
C LEU A 114 -3.20 -1.85 12.22
N ASP A 115 -4.24 -1.38 11.54
CA ASP A 115 -5.61 -1.38 12.03
C ASP A 115 -6.55 -1.87 10.93
N HIS A 116 -7.45 -2.79 11.27
CA HIS A 116 -8.43 -3.36 10.35
C HIS A 116 -9.83 -2.77 10.55
N ASP A 117 -9.99 -1.85 11.52
CA ASP A 117 -11.27 -1.22 11.77
C ASP A 117 -11.63 -0.28 10.61
N GLU A 118 -12.90 -0.29 10.19
CA GLU A 118 -13.40 0.64 9.18
C GLU A 118 -13.30 2.10 9.65
N ASP A 119 -13.41 2.34 10.97
CA ASP A 119 -13.31 3.65 11.62
C ASP A 119 -11.88 3.95 12.14
N ALA A 120 -10.85 3.27 11.63
CA ALA A 120 -9.46 3.44 12.06
C ALA A 120 -9.01 4.92 12.01
N ASP A 121 -8.34 5.38 13.06
CA ASP A 121 -7.77 6.72 13.10
C ASP A 121 -6.39 6.77 12.42
N PHE A 122 -6.35 7.36 11.24
CA PHE A 122 -5.11 7.58 10.48
C PHE A 122 -4.29 8.80 10.95
N GLY A 123 -4.68 9.50 11.99
CA GLY A 123 -4.00 10.71 12.48
C GLY A 123 -2.54 10.46 12.84
N THR A 124 -2.25 9.29 13.41
CA THR A 124 -0.88 8.87 13.72
C THR A 124 -0.04 8.68 12.43
N VAL A 125 -0.60 8.07 11.38
CA VAL A 125 0.11 7.89 10.11
C VAL A 125 0.45 9.22 9.46
N GLN A 126 -0.46 10.20 9.54
CA GLN A 126 -0.34 11.48 8.87
C GLN A 126 0.97 12.21 9.19
N GLN A 127 1.42 12.14 10.44
CA GLN A 127 2.64 12.82 10.88
C GLN A 127 3.93 12.23 10.27
N TYR A 128 3.89 10.97 9.81
CA TYR A 128 5.04 10.28 9.22
C TYR A 128 5.08 10.41 7.68
N ILE A 129 4.00 10.82 7.02
CA ILE A 129 3.93 10.89 5.54
C ILE A 129 5.00 11.83 4.99
N LEU A 130 4.96 13.12 5.37
CA LEU A 130 5.89 14.11 4.82
C LEU A 130 7.37 13.85 5.17
N PRO A 131 7.73 13.51 6.42
CA PRO A 131 9.11 13.16 6.75
C PRO A 131 9.66 12.02 5.89
N ILE A 132 8.88 10.95 5.70
CA ILE A 132 9.29 9.79 4.89
C ILE A 132 9.37 10.16 3.41
N VAL A 133 8.37 10.85 2.88
CA VAL A 133 8.35 11.31 1.48
C VAL A 133 9.56 12.18 1.17
N ARG A 134 9.84 13.20 1.99
CA ARG A 134 10.99 14.09 1.81
C ARG A 134 12.30 13.33 1.85
N LYS A 135 12.43 12.39 2.78
CA LYS A 135 13.63 11.54 2.90
C LYS A 135 13.82 10.66 1.67
N ALA A 136 12.76 9.98 1.21
CA ALA A 136 12.81 9.12 0.02
C ALA A 136 13.19 9.89 -1.25
N MET A 137 12.76 11.14 -1.38
CA MET A 137 13.09 11.98 -2.54
C MET A 137 14.50 12.56 -2.50
N THR A 138 15.11 12.69 -1.33
CA THR A 138 16.48 13.23 -1.17
C THR A 138 17.56 12.18 -1.15
N GLU A 139 17.23 10.93 -0.83
CA GLU A 139 18.19 9.83 -0.81
C GLU A 139 18.61 9.41 -2.22
N ASN A 140 19.91 9.43 -2.46
CA ASN A 140 20.50 8.95 -3.70
C ASN A 140 21.24 7.64 -3.46
N LEU A 141 20.57 6.52 -3.69
CA LEU A 141 21.16 5.18 -3.59
C LEU A 141 21.57 4.61 -4.95
N GLY A 142 21.65 5.44 -6.00
CA GLY A 142 21.96 5.02 -7.36
C GLY A 142 20.81 4.25 -8.04
N ARG A 143 19.67 4.11 -7.37
CA ARG A 143 18.41 3.54 -7.87
C ARG A 143 17.24 4.12 -7.08
N PRO A 144 16.04 4.19 -7.68
CA PRO A 144 14.83 4.60 -6.97
C PRO A 144 14.52 3.68 -5.79
N LEU A 145 14.01 4.27 -4.70
CA LEU A 145 13.52 3.53 -3.55
C LEU A 145 12.09 3.04 -3.79
N CYS A 146 11.80 1.80 -3.40
CA CYS A 146 10.44 1.32 -3.22
C CYS A 146 10.28 0.94 -1.74
N LEU A 147 9.54 1.77 -1.00
CA LEU A 147 9.38 1.62 0.44
C LEU A 147 8.03 1.02 0.81
N ASN A 148 8.07 0.03 1.71
CA ASN A 148 6.90 -0.51 2.39
C ASN A 148 6.85 0.06 3.80
N VAL A 149 6.00 1.06 4.01
CA VAL A 149 5.87 1.76 5.30
C VAL A 149 4.68 1.19 6.04
N ASN A 150 4.95 0.60 7.20
CA ASN A 150 3.93 0.07 8.10
C ASN A 150 3.97 0.84 9.41
N VAL A 151 2.83 1.37 9.83
CA VAL A 151 2.70 2.16 11.06
C VAL A 151 1.91 1.32 12.08
N PRO A 152 2.45 1.07 13.30
CA PRO A 152 1.73 0.33 14.31
C PRO A 152 0.49 1.11 14.78
N ASN A 153 -0.58 0.37 15.12
CA ASN A 153 -1.79 0.98 15.73
C ASN A 153 -1.52 1.32 17.20
N LEU A 154 -0.80 2.41 17.40
CA LEU A 154 -0.43 2.95 18.71
C LEU A 154 -0.67 4.45 18.72
N PRO A 155 -0.96 5.05 19.90
CA PRO A 155 -0.90 6.49 20.09
C PRO A 155 0.48 7.05 19.66
N ALA A 156 0.49 8.23 19.08
CA ALA A 156 1.71 8.83 18.51
C ALA A 156 2.88 8.92 19.48
N GLU A 157 2.59 9.20 20.77
CA GLU A 157 3.58 9.28 21.84
C GLU A 157 4.18 7.93 22.25
N GLN A 158 3.57 6.82 21.83
CA GLN A 158 4.07 5.46 22.07
C GLN A 158 4.88 4.91 20.90
N ILE A 159 4.83 5.58 19.74
CA ILE A 159 5.68 5.20 18.61
C ILE A 159 7.09 5.70 18.86
N ARG A 160 8.04 4.79 18.86
CA ARG A 160 9.45 5.03 19.23
C ARG A 160 10.27 5.69 18.13
N GLY A 161 9.77 5.73 16.91
CA GLY A 161 10.40 6.35 15.75
C GLY A 161 10.27 5.56 14.47
N ILE A 162 11.07 5.91 13.47
CA ILE A 162 11.13 5.24 12.16
C ILE A 162 12.34 4.32 12.15
N MET A 163 12.12 3.05 11.90
CA MET A 163 13.17 2.03 11.83
C MET A 163 13.22 1.41 10.42
N PRO A 164 14.31 1.64 9.66
CA PRO A 164 14.55 0.90 8.43
C PRO A 164 14.80 -0.57 8.75
N CYS A 165 14.03 -1.46 8.10
CA CYS A 165 14.04 -2.89 8.35
C CYS A 165 14.15 -3.66 7.04
N ARG A 166 14.55 -4.92 7.13
CA ARG A 166 14.30 -5.89 6.07
C ARG A 166 12.96 -6.59 6.29
N GLN A 167 12.41 -7.14 5.23
CA GLN A 167 11.23 -7.99 5.28
C GLN A 167 11.51 -9.24 6.14
N ASN A 168 10.58 -9.58 7.04
CA ASN A 168 10.60 -10.82 7.82
C ASN A 168 10.27 -12.03 6.91
N ARG A 169 10.83 -13.20 7.22
CA ARG A 169 10.61 -14.44 6.47
C ARG A 169 9.39 -15.24 6.93
N GLY A 170 8.57 -14.70 7.82
CA GLY A 170 7.32 -15.31 8.25
C GLY A 170 6.34 -15.51 7.09
N TYR A 171 5.43 -16.44 7.27
CA TYR A 171 4.39 -16.78 6.30
C TYR A 171 3.10 -17.23 6.98
N TRP A 172 2.01 -17.30 6.23
CA TRP A 172 0.75 -17.80 6.72
C TRP A 172 0.74 -19.33 6.71
N ARG A 173 0.33 -19.94 7.83
CA ARG A 173 -0.10 -21.34 7.89
C ARG A 173 -1.57 -21.37 7.58
N GLU A 174 -1.90 -21.65 6.33
CA GLU A 174 -3.27 -21.71 5.87
C GLU A 174 -3.98 -22.96 6.43
N VAL A 175 -5.22 -22.76 6.85
CA VAL A 175 -6.15 -23.81 7.25
C VAL A 175 -7.46 -23.59 6.49
N PHE A 176 -7.90 -24.56 5.72
CA PHE A 176 -9.19 -24.50 5.03
C PHE A 176 -10.27 -25.12 5.91
N GLU A 177 -11.15 -24.26 6.45
CA GLU A 177 -12.31 -24.71 7.20
C GLU A 177 -13.42 -25.12 6.23
N ARG A 178 -13.72 -26.42 6.15
CA ARG A 178 -14.78 -26.96 5.32
C ARG A 178 -16.13 -26.77 5.98
N ARG A 179 -17.12 -26.29 5.24
CA ARG A 179 -18.54 -26.19 5.62
C ARG A 179 -19.43 -26.64 4.46
N GLN A 180 -20.73 -26.74 4.72
CA GLN A 180 -21.72 -27.06 3.69
C GLN A 180 -22.80 -25.98 3.60
N ASP A 181 -23.25 -25.69 2.37
CA ASP A 181 -24.38 -24.84 2.14
C ASP A 181 -25.71 -25.59 2.45
N PRO A 182 -26.88 -24.91 2.48
CA PRO A 182 -28.17 -25.58 2.72
C PRO A 182 -28.55 -26.63 1.69
N ARG A 183 -27.87 -26.73 0.55
CA ARG A 183 -28.08 -27.73 -0.51
C ARG A 183 -27.08 -28.89 -0.43
N GLY A 184 -26.18 -28.88 0.58
CA GLY A 184 -25.19 -29.91 0.78
C GLY A 184 -23.91 -29.76 -0.06
N HIS A 185 -23.69 -28.62 -0.73
CA HIS A 185 -22.43 -28.37 -1.43
C HIS A 185 -21.37 -27.91 -0.46
N ASP A 186 -20.18 -28.49 -0.58
CA ASP A 186 -19.04 -28.09 0.22
C ASP A 186 -18.50 -26.73 -0.21
N TYR A 187 -18.15 -25.89 0.76
CA TYR A 187 -17.36 -24.68 0.56
C TYR A 187 -16.31 -24.54 1.65
N TYR A 188 -15.30 -23.71 1.40
CA TYR A 188 -14.13 -23.62 2.26
C TYR A 188 -13.83 -22.17 2.59
N TRP A 189 -13.61 -21.90 3.87
CA TRP A 189 -13.03 -20.63 4.32
C TRP A 189 -11.52 -20.78 4.44
N LEU A 190 -10.77 -19.85 3.81
CA LEU A 190 -9.36 -19.71 4.05
C LEU A 190 -9.16 -19.03 5.40
N CYS A 191 -8.63 -19.79 6.35
CA CYS A 191 -8.26 -19.35 7.69
C CYS A 191 -6.77 -19.58 7.88
N GLY A 192 -6.25 -19.29 9.07
CA GLY A 192 -4.87 -19.56 9.40
C GLY A 192 -4.30 -18.58 10.40
N TYR A 193 -3.01 -18.68 10.61
CA TYR A 193 -2.24 -17.81 11.48
C TYR A 193 -0.88 -17.51 10.87
N PHE A 194 -0.33 -16.35 11.22
CA PHE A 194 1.00 -15.97 10.80
C PHE A 194 2.06 -16.68 11.64
N GLU A 195 3.02 -17.34 10.99
CA GLU A 195 4.17 -17.98 11.61
C GLU A 195 5.43 -17.18 11.33
N ASN A 196 6.00 -16.57 12.36
CA ASN A 196 7.30 -15.92 12.28
C ASN A 196 8.40 -16.98 12.38
N THR A 197 9.17 -17.19 11.31
CA THR A 197 10.24 -18.19 11.26
C THR A 197 11.58 -17.70 11.79
N GLU A 198 11.69 -16.41 12.14
CA GLU A 198 12.90 -15.78 12.66
C GLU A 198 12.58 -14.85 13.86
N PRO A 199 11.94 -15.38 14.93
CA PRO A 199 11.41 -14.56 16.03
C PRO A 199 12.50 -13.78 16.80
N GLU A 200 13.76 -14.22 16.72
CA GLU A 200 14.90 -13.60 17.41
C GLU A 200 15.58 -12.50 16.56
N ALA A 201 15.20 -12.35 15.29
CA ALA A 201 15.78 -11.34 14.41
C ALA A 201 15.22 -9.95 14.76
N THR A 202 16.10 -9.03 15.12
CA THR A 202 15.76 -7.67 15.59
C THR A 202 15.81 -6.60 14.49
N ASP A 203 16.11 -7.00 13.26
CA ASP A 203 16.28 -6.14 12.08
C ASP A 203 15.12 -6.26 11.09
N THR A 204 14.01 -6.90 11.50
CA THR A 204 12.84 -7.19 10.65
C THR A 204 11.68 -6.24 10.92
N ASP A 205 10.81 -6.07 9.91
CA ASP A 205 9.56 -5.32 9.99
C ASP A 205 8.63 -5.84 11.10
N GLU A 206 8.48 -7.18 11.25
CA GLU A 206 7.69 -7.78 12.33
C GLU A 206 8.22 -7.46 13.73
N TRP A 207 9.55 -7.47 13.90
CA TRP A 207 10.15 -7.08 15.17
C TRP A 207 9.95 -5.60 15.46
N ALA A 208 10.17 -4.74 14.46
CA ALA A 208 10.01 -3.31 14.59
C ALA A 208 8.58 -2.94 15.01
N LEU A 209 7.58 -3.46 14.31
CA LEU A 209 6.17 -3.23 14.60
C LEU A 209 5.77 -3.70 16.00
N LYS A 210 6.23 -4.90 16.41
CA LYS A 210 5.98 -5.44 17.76
C LYS A 210 6.61 -4.58 18.85
N ASN A 211 7.68 -3.85 18.54
CA ASN A 211 8.40 -2.99 19.48
C ASN A 211 8.04 -1.49 19.34
N GLY A 212 7.00 -1.15 18.59
CA GLY A 212 6.47 0.20 18.48
C GLY A 212 7.28 1.14 17.56
N TYR A 213 7.89 0.59 16.52
CA TYR A 213 8.56 1.38 15.47
C TYR A 213 7.74 1.39 14.20
#